data_04758ff4cfd6cdc81e13570561a2ff7c
#
_entry.id   04758ff4cfd6cdc81e13570561a2ff7c
#
_cell.length_a   1.000
_cell.length_b   1.000
_cell.length_c   1.000
_cell.angle_alpha   90.00
_cell.angle_beta   90.00
_cell.angle_gamma   90.00
#
_symmetry.space_group_name_H-M   'P 1'
#
loop_
_entity.id
_entity.type
_entity.pdbx_description
1 polymer ?
#
loop_
_entity_poly.entity_id
_entity_poly.type
_entity_poly.pdbx_seq_one_letter_code
_entity_poly.pdbx_strand_id
1 'polypeptide(L)'
;MFTLFHHPFCPRSRFVRLALGEHGLDTRLVEELVWERREAFLMLNPAGETPVLIAEGTPAMPGPSLAAEFLDEIHGAPLGDHRLLPRAMNDRIEVRRLMSWFNDKFFEEASGPLVTERIYKRFMKPDQGGGPPSTDVLRAAKANVRYHLAYIGWLARTRNFLAGDQLTYADLAAAAHLSALDYLGDVPWNEDDAAKAWYVRIKSRPSFRPLLSEWMAGVPASAHYVDLDF
;
A
#
# COMPACT_ATOMS: atom_id res chain seq x y z
N MET A 1 5.57 5.39 -21.40
CA MET A 1 4.85 6.19 -20.37
C MET A 1 3.97 5.26 -19.55
N PHE A 2 3.95 5.44 -18.20
CA PHE A 2 3.10 4.62 -17.32
C PHE A 2 1.77 5.32 -17.02
N THR A 3 0.70 4.54 -16.90
CA THR A 3 -0.59 5.00 -16.38
C THR A 3 -1.02 4.05 -15.27
N LEU A 4 -1.35 4.59 -14.10
CA LEU A 4 -1.84 3.82 -12.96
C LEU A 4 -3.27 4.22 -12.64
N PHE A 5 -4.21 3.28 -12.80
CA PHE A 5 -5.56 3.41 -12.25
C PHE A 5 -5.50 3.05 -10.77
N HIS A 6 -5.89 4.00 -9.93
CA HIS A 6 -5.69 3.89 -8.49
C HIS A 6 -6.79 4.63 -7.72
N HIS A 7 -6.90 4.35 -6.44
CA HIS A 7 -7.55 5.27 -5.50
C HIS A 7 -6.50 5.77 -4.50
N PRO A 8 -6.47 7.08 -4.14
CA PRO A 8 -5.41 7.68 -3.30
C PRO A 8 -5.20 6.97 -1.96
N PHE A 9 -6.27 6.44 -1.38
CA PHE A 9 -6.22 5.72 -0.09
C PHE A 9 -6.32 4.20 -0.22
N CYS A 10 -6.34 3.64 -1.43
CA CYS A 10 -6.19 2.20 -1.60
C CYS A 10 -4.76 1.77 -1.21
N PRO A 11 -4.56 0.95 -0.16
CA PRO A 11 -3.23 0.55 0.29
C PRO A 11 -2.42 -0.17 -0.80
N ARG A 12 -3.05 -1.04 -1.58
CA ARG A 12 -2.44 -1.74 -2.71
C ARG A 12 -1.99 -0.75 -3.82
N SER A 13 -2.79 0.30 -4.07
CA SER A 13 -2.41 1.36 -5.02
C SER A 13 -1.22 2.18 -4.50
N ARG A 14 -1.19 2.50 -3.22
CA ARG A 14 -0.06 3.19 -2.57
C ARG A 14 1.23 2.39 -2.70
N PHE A 15 1.16 1.07 -2.55
CA PHE A 15 2.32 0.20 -2.77
C PHE A 15 2.89 0.35 -4.19
N VAL A 16 2.05 0.27 -5.23
CA VAL A 16 2.53 0.42 -6.62
C VAL A 16 3.09 1.81 -6.87
N ARG A 17 2.51 2.86 -6.27
CA ARG A 17 3.03 4.23 -6.36
C ARG A 17 4.41 4.36 -5.70
N LEU A 18 4.61 3.75 -4.52
CA LEU A 18 5.92 3.71 -3.88
C LEU A 18 6.94 2.96 -4.74
N ALA A 19 6.56 1.81 -5.30
CA ALA A 19 7.40 1.04 -6.19
C ALA A 19 7.84 1.86 -7.42
N LEU A 20 6.91 2.51 -8.10
CA LEU A 20 7.20 3.40 -9.23
C LEU A 20 8.14 4.54 -8.83
N GLY A 21 7.91 5.16 -7.66
CA GLY A 21 8.75 6.21 -7.11
C GLY A 21 10.18 5.75 -6.79
N GLU A 22 10.37 4.55 -6.25
CA GLU A 22 11.70 3.97 -5.98
C GLU A 22 12.46 3.62 -7.27
N HIS A 23 11.75 3.32 -8.35
CA HIS A 23 12.33 3.15 -9.68
C HIS A 23 12.56 4.48 -10.43
N GLY A 24 12.12 5.62 -9.87
CA GLY A 24 12.23 6.92 -10.52
C GLY A 24 11.37 7.06 -11.79
N LEU A 25 10.23 6.38 -11.84
CA LEU A 25 9.36 6.30 -13.01
C LEU A 25 8.21 7.28 -12.95
N ASP A 26 8.18 8.22 -13.89
CA ASP A 26 7.05 9.12 -14.05
C ASP A 26 5.78 8.37 -14.47
N THR A 27 4.69 8.66 -13.77
CA THR A 27 3.44 7.93 -13.94
C THR A 27 2.24 8.88 -13.95
N ARG A 28 1.40 8.73 -14.95
CA ARG A 28 0.08 9.36 -14.97
C ARG A 28 -0.85 8.62 -14.02
N LEU A 29 -1.34 9.31 -13.00
CA LEU A 29 -2.32 8.79 -12.07
C LEU A 29 -3.73 9.06 -12.57
N VAL A 30 -4.57 8.03 -12.59
CA VAL A 30 -5.99 8.10 -12.95
C VAL A 30 -6.79 7.56 -11.77
N GLU A 31 -7.51 8.45 -11.08
CA GLU A 31 -8.35 8.04 -9.96
C GLU A 31 -9.52 7.19 -10.45
N GLU A 32 -9.74 6.07 -9.78
CA GLU A 32 -10.82 5.12 -10.05
C GLU A 32 -11.64 4.88 -8.79
N LEU A 33 -12.92 5.20 -8.88
CA LEU A 33 -13.90 4.93 -7.84
C LEU A 33 -14.49 3.53 -8.07
N VAL A 34 -13.84 2.52 -7.50
CA VAL A 34 -14.13 1.09 -7.78
C VAL A 34 -15.60 0.69 -7.57
N TRP A 35 -16.32 1.40 -6.70
CA TRP A 35 -17.75 1.16 -6.44
C TRP A 35 -18.67 1.65 -7.57
N GLU A 36 -18.18 2.52 -8.47
CA GLU A 36 -18.94 2.96 -9.65
C GLU A 36 -18.98 1.91 -10.75
N ARG A 37 -18.08 0.92 -10.70
CA ARG A 37 -18.00 -0.20 -11.65
C ARG A 37 -18.06 0.24 -13.11
N ARG A 38 -17.29 1.29 -13.45
CA ARG A 38 -17.26 1.85 -14.80
C ARG A 38 -16.88 0.77 -15.83
N GLU A 39 -17.68 0.64 -16.90
CA GLU A 39 -17.46 -0.38 -17.94
C GLU A 39 -16.04 -0.31 -18.53
N ALA A 40 -15.56 0.90 -18.85
CA ALA A 40 -14.22 1.09 -19.39
C ALA A 40 -13.10 0.59 -18.44
N PHE A 41 -13.29 0.67 -17.12
CA PHE A 41 -12.34 0.12 -16.16
C PHE A 41 -12.50 -1.40 -16.00
N LEU A 42 -13.72 -1.91 -16.03
CA LEU A 42 -13.98 -3.36 -15.99
C LEU A 42 -13.41 -4.09 -17.20
N MET A 43 -13.31 -3.43 -18.35
CA MET A 43 -12.61 -3.97 -19.54
C MET A 43 -11.10 -4.12 -19.32
N LEU A 44 -10.49 -3.29 -18.45
CA LEU A 44 -9.08 -3.41 -18.07
C LEU A 44 -8.87 -4.44 -16.97
N ASN A 45 -9.77 -4.48 -16.01
CA ASN A 45 -9.76 -5.43 -14.88
C ASN A 45 -11.19 -5.88 -14.54
N PRO A 46 -11.63 -7.05 -14.98
CA PRO A 46 -12.97 -7.56 -14.68
C PRO A 46 -13.28 -7.74 -13.19
N ALA A 47 -12.25 -7.89 -12.33
CA ALA A 47 -12.41 -7.91 -10.87
C ALA A 47 -12.91 -6.56 -10.33
N GLY A 48 -12.68 -5.45 -11.06
CA GLY A 48 -13.11 -4.11 -10.65
C GLY A 48 -12.31 -3.54 -9.48
N GLU A 49 -11.08 -3.98 -9.30
CA GLU A 49 -10.20 -3.58 -8.18
C GLU A 49 -9.02 -2.75 -8.68
N THR A 50 -8.59 -1.80 -7.86
CA THR A 50 -7.32 -1.08 -8.03
C THR A 50 -6.21 -1.71 -7.18
N PRO A 51 -4.92 -1.56 -7.58
CA PRO A 51 -4.40 -0.84 -8.74
C PRO A 51 -4.48 -1.61 -10.06
N VAL A 52 -4.45 -0.87 -11.19
CA VAL A 52 -4.15 -1.43 -12.51
C VAL A 52 -3.06 -0.58 -13.14
N LEU A 53 -1.90 -1.17 -13.39
CA LEU A 53 -0.78 -0.51 -14.09
C LEU A 53 -0.85 -0.80 -15.58
N ILE A 54 -0.61 0.23 -16.40
CA ILE A 54 -0.51 0.11 -17.85
C ILE A 54 0.82 0.70 -18.30
N ALA A 55 1.59 -0.04 -19.08
CA ALA A 55 2.75 0.44 -19.81
C ALA A 55 2.46 0.39 -21.33
N GLU A 56 3.12 1.24 -22.09
CA GLU A 56 2.95 1.26 -23.54
C GLU A 56 3.36 -0.10 -24.15
N GLY A 57 2.50 -0.64 -25.00
CA GLY A 57 2.73 -1.92 -25.68
C GLY A 57 2.55 -3.17 -24.81
N THR A 58 2.03 -3.03 -23.59
CA THR A 58 1.76 -4.16 -22.70
C THR A 58 0.27 -4.32 -22.40
N PRO A 59 -0.20 -5.54 -22.06
CA PRO A 59 -1.51 -5.73 -21.46
C PRO A 59 -1.64 -4.96 -20.14
N ALA A 60 -2.88 -4.69 -19.72
CA ALA A 60 -3.14 -4.17 -18.39
C ALA A 60 -2.65 -5.14 -17.31
N MET A 61 -2.04 -4.59 -16.25
CA MET A 61 -1.47 -5.34 -15.13
C MET A 61 -2.27 -5.08 -13.86
N PRO A 62 -3.33 -5.86 -13.59
CA PRO A 62 -4.11 -5.71 -12.37
C PRO A 62 -3.38 -6.26 -11.15
N GLY A 63 -3.52 -5.56 -10.05
CA GLY A 63 -3.01 -5.95 -8.75
C GLY A 63 -1.55 -5.57 -8.48
N PRO A 64 -1.17 -5.56 -7.19
CA PRO A 64 0.13 -5.09 -6.76
C PRO A 64 1.28 -6.04 -7.14
N SER A 65 1.05 -7.35 -7.09
CA SER A 65 2.10 -8.35 -7.33
C SER A 65 2.55 -8.37 -8.78
N LEU A 66 1.60 -8.33 -9.73
CA LEU A 66 1.93 -8.30 -11.15
C LEU A 66 2.67 -7.02 -11.54
N ALA A 67 2.25 -5.87 -10.99
CA ALA A 67 2.94 -4.61 -11.20
C ALA A 67 4.38 -4.67 -10.67
N ALA A 68 4.61 -5.22 -9.47
CA ALA A 68 5.95 -5.36 -8.89
C ALA A 68 6.86 -6.28 -9.71
N GLU A 69 6.36 -7.43 -10.17
CA GLU A 69 7.14 -8.36 -11.02
C GLU A 69 7.53 -7.67 -12.33
N PHE A 70 6.60 -6.99 -12.99
CA PHE A 70 6.89 -6.25 -14.22
C PHE A 70 7.94 -5.16 -14.00
N LEU A 71 7.81 -4.37 -12.95
CA LEU A 71 8.77 -3.32 -12.63
C LEU A 71 10.16 -3.89 -12.33
N ASP A 72 10.24 -5.02 -11.63
CA ASP A 72 11.50 -5.66 -11.34
C ASP A 72 12.16 -6.25 -12.61
N GLU A 73 11.39 -6.88 -13.48
CA GLU A 73 11.91 -7.47 -14.72
C GLU A 73 12.47 -6.41 -15.68
N ILE A 74 11.75 -5.30 -15.85
CA ILE A 74 12.11 -4.28 -16.84
C ILE A 74 13.03 -3.20 -16.27
N HIS A 75 12.83 -2.81 -15.01
CA HIS A 75 13.50 -1.67 -14.38
C HIS A 75 14.32 -2.04 -13.14
N GLY A 76 14.38 -3.30 -12.73
CA GLY A 76 15.14 -3.72 -11.55
C GLY A 76 16.66 -3.75 -11.76
N ALA A 77 17.13 -4.06 -12.98
CA ALA A 77 18.57 -4.19 -13.26
C ALA A 77 19.38 -2.90 -13.03
N PRO A 78 18.89 -1.69 -13.39
CA PRO A 78 19.60 -0.43 -13.12
C PRO A 78 19.82 -0.13 -11.64
N LEU A 79 18.99 -0.68 -10.74
CA LEU A 79 19.14 -0.49 -9.29
C LEU A 79 20.34 -1.28 -8.71
N GLY A 80 20.95 -2.20 -9.46
CA GLY A 80 22.11 -2.96 -9.03
C GLY A 80 21.86 -3.74 -7.74
N ASP A 81 22.67 -3.46 -6.71
CA ASP A 81 22.55 -4.10 -5.39
C ASP A 81 21.37 -3.56 -4.57
N HIS A 82 20.77 -2.44 -4.98
CA HIS A 82 19.56 -1.87 -4.35
C HIS A 82 18.25 -2.35 -5.01
N ARG A 83 18.30 -3.44 -5.77
CA ARG A 83 17.15 -4.04 -6.41
C ARG A 83 16.08 -4.44 -5.38
N LEU A 84 14.84 -3.99 -5.59
CA LEU A 84 13.73 -4.20 -4.65
C LEU A 84 13.26 -5.66 -4.56
N LEU A 85 13.55 -6.45 -5.59
CA LEU A 85 13.42 -7.91 -5.56
C LEU A 85 14.83 -8.54 -5.73
N PRO A 86 15.44 -9.07 -4.67
CA PRO A 86 16.80 -9.61 -4.68
C PRO A 86 17.02 -10.69 -5.74
N ARG A 87 18.29 -10.89 -6.16
CA ARG A 87 18.63 -11.93 -7.14
C ARG A 87 18.66 -13.34 -6.54
N ALA A 88 19.11 -13.45 -5.27
CA ALA A 88 19.18 -14.74 -4.58
C ALA A 88 17.79 -15.34 -4.37
N MET A 89 17.62 -16.61 -4.67
CA MET A 89 16.31 -17.28 -4.68
C MET A 89 15.63 -17.23 -3.31
N ASN A 90 16.36 -17.51 -2.23
CA ASN A 90 15.79 -17.52 -0.88
C ASN A 90 15.28 -16.13 -0.46
N ASP A 91 16.04 -15.08 -0.77
CA ASP A 91 15.65 -13.71 -0.46
C ASP A 91 14.43 -13.29 -1.28
N ARG A 92 14.35 -13.69 -2.56
CA ARG A 92 13.17 -13.45 -3.41
C ARG A 92 11.93 -14.14 -2.86
N ILE A 93 12.05 -15.37 -2.36
CA ILE A 93 10.96 -16.11 -1.73
C ILE A 93 10.47 -15.33 -0.50
N GLU A 94 11.38 -14.84 0.34
CA GLU A 94 11.02 -14.10 1.55
C GLU A 94 10.33 -12.77 1.21
N VAL A 95 10.85 -12.01 0.24
CA VAL A 95 10.21 -10.77 -0.22
C VAL A 95 8.79 -11.04 -0.73
N ARG A 96 8.60 -12.05 -1.60
CA ARG A 96 7.27 -12.39 -2.14
C ARG A 96 6.32 -12.87 -1.06
N ARG A 97 6.80 -13.67 -0.10
CA ARG A 97 6.01 -14.12 1.04
C ARG A 97 5.49 -12.93 1.86
N LEU A 98 6.35 -11.94 2.14
CA LEU A 98 5.96 -10.75 2.87
C LEU A 98 5.07 -9.81 2.04
N MET A 99 5.33 -9.68 0.73
CA MET A 99 4.43 -8.95 -0.17
C MET A 99 3.01 -9.52 -0.13
N SER A 100 2.88 -10.85 -0.22
CA SER A 100 1.57 -11.51 -0.12
C SER A 100 0.97 -11.32 1.28
N TRP A 101 1.77 -11.44 2.35
CA TRP A 101 1.28 -11.15 3.70
C TRP A 101 0.64 -9.76 3.79
N PHE A 102 1.29 -8.73 3.27
CA PHE A 102 0.79 -7.37 3.39
C PHE A 102 -0.31 -7.04 2.36
N ASN A 103 -0.12 -7.38 1.09
CA ASN A 103 -1.08 -7.04 0.04
C ASN A 103 -2.34 -7.92 0.05
N ASP A 104 -2.28 -9.12 0.64
CA ASP A 104 -3.43 -10.02 0.73
C ASP A 104 -3.96 -10.07 2.16
N LYS A 105 -3.25 -10.72 3.10
CA LYS A 105 -3.73 -10.94 4.47
C LYS A 105 -3.97 -9.64 5.24
N PHE A 106 -2.98 -8.73 5.31
CA PHE A 106 -3.15 -7.45 6.01
C PHE A 106 -4.22 -6.58 5.35
N PHE A 107 -4.30 -6.62 4.03
CA PHE A 107 -5.36 -5.93 3.30
C PHE A 107 -6.74 -6.45 3.70
N GLU A 108 -6.97 -7.75 3.63
CA GLU A 108 -8.27 -8.36 3.89
C GLU A 108 -8.72 -8.22 5.35
N GLU A 109 -7.79 -8.36 6.29
CA GLU A 109 -8.11 -8.40 7.72
C GLU A 109 -8.18 -7.01 8.37
N ALA A 110 -7.52 -6.01 7.81
CA ALA A 110 -7.40 -4.71 8.47
C ALA A 110 -7.51 -3.51 7.53
N SER A 111 -6.55 -3.30 6.63
CA SER A 111 -6.43 -2.03 5.93
C SER A 111 -7.54 -1.80 4.90
N GLY A 112 -7.97 -2.81 4.18
CA GLY A 112 -9.11 -2.75 3.27
C GLY A 112 -10.43 -2.41 3.98
N PRO A 113 -10.84 -3.16 5.02
CA PRO A 113 -11.99 -2.85 5.84
C PRO A 113 -11.97 -1.45 6.44
N LEU A 114 -10.84 -1.00 7.04
CA LEU A 114 -10.74 0.34 7.63
C LEU A 114 -10.90 1.45 6.59
N VAL A 115 -10.24 1.33 5.43
CA VAL A 115 -10.38 2.30 4.34
C VAL A 115 -11.81 2.30 3.80
N THR A 116 -12.42 1.13 3.61
CA THR A 116 -13.80 1.02 3.14
C THR A 116 -14.77 1.67 4.11
N GLU A 117 -14.71 1.33 5.39
CA GLU A 117 -15.64 1.84 6.38
C GLU A 117 -15.47 3.35 6.66
N ARG A 118 -14.23 3.85 6.68
CA ARG A 118 -13.94 5.22 7.08
C ARG A 118 -13.81 6.21 5.93
N ILE A 119 -13.52 5.71 4.72
CA ILE A 119 -13.36 6.55 3.52
C ILE A 119 -14.44 6.22 2.49
N TYR A 120 -14.42 5.01 1.90
CA TYR A 120 -15.24 4.72 0.71
C TYR A 120 -16.73 4.86 0.98
N LYS A 121 -17.25 4.33 2.08
CA LYS A 121 -18.68 4.41 2.42
C LYS A 121 -19.25 5.82 2.50
N ARG A 122 -18.41 6.83 2.72
CA ARG A 122 -18.81 8.25 2.72
C ARG A 122 -19.19 8.77 1.35
N PHE A 123 -18.59 8.19 0.31
CA PHE A 123 -18.76 8.59 -1.09
C PHE A 123 -19.64 7.63 -1.88
N MET A 124 -19.84 6.44 -1.38
CA MET A 124 -20.72 5.44 -1.98
C MET A 124 -22.19 5.77 -1.75
N LYS A 125 -23.02 5.50 -2.76
CA LYS A 125 -24.49 5.55 -2.61
C LYS A 125 -24.99 4.35 -1.77
N PRO A 126 -26.19 4.42 -1.18
CA PRO A 126 -26.73 3.31 -0.40
C PRO A 126 -26.79 1.98 -1.15
N ASP A 127 -27.15 2.01 -2.44
CA ASP A 127 -27.21 0.83 -3.33
C ASP A 127 -25.83 0.26 -3.68
N GLN A 128 -24.77 1.04 -3.48
CA GLN A 128 -23.37 0.64 -3.63
C GLN A 128 -22.74 0.15 -2.32
N GLY A 129 -23.49 0.12 -1.22
CA GLY A 129 -22.99 -0.23 0.11
C GLY A 129 -22.55 0.96 0.97
N GLY A 130 -22.89 2.19 0.55
CA GLY A 130 -22.63 3.42 1.32
C GLY A 130 -23.50 3.52 2.58
N GLY A 131 -23.05 4.32 3.54
CA GLY A 131 -23.77 4.51 4.80
C GLY A 131 -22.83 4.68 6.00
N PRO A 132 -23.37 4.63 7.23
CA PRO A 132 -22.57 4.75 8.44
C PRO A 132 -21.57 3.58 8.54
N PRO A 133 -20.38 3.83 9.12
CA PRO A 133 -19.40 2.78 9.36
C PRO A 133 -19.92 1.70 10.30
N SER A 134 -19.61 0.43 9.99
CA SER A 134 -19.90 -0.70 10.89
C SER A 134 -18.92 -0.71 12.07
N THR A 135 -19.44 -0.55 13.29
CA THR A 135 -18.63 -0.58 14.51
C THR A 135 -17.96 -1.94 14.75
N ASP A 136 -18.62 -3.04 14.35
CA ASP A 136 -18.06 -4.38 14.50
C ASP A 136 -16.91 -4.62 13.55
N VAL A 137 -17.03 -4.21 12.28
CA VAL A 137 -15.94 -4.27 11.30
C VAL A 137 -14.75 -3.42 11.77
N LEU A 138 -15.02 -2.18 12.20
CA LEU A 138 -13.96 -1.30 12.70
C LEU A 138 -13.23 -1.89 13.91
N ARG A 139 -13.96 -2.49 14.86
CA ARG A 139 -13.37 -3.11 16.06
C ARG A 139 -12.48 -4.30 15.68
N ALA A 140 -12.96 -5.20 14.83
CA ALA A 140 -12.21 -6.36 14.37
C ALA A 140 -10.95 -5.93 13.58
N ALA A 141 -11.10 -5.02 12.64
CA ALA A 141 -9.98 -4.54 11.83
C ALA A 141 -8.90 -3.84 12.68
N LYS A 142 -9.28 -3.01 13.66
CA LYS A 142 -8.32 -2.38 14.60
C LYS A 142 -7.59 -3.39 15.47
N ALA A 143 -8.25 -4.47 15.90
CA ALA A 143 -7.58 -5.55 16.61
C ALA A 143 -6.53 -6.24 15.71
N ASN A 144 -6.87 -6.46 14.44
CA ASN A 144 -5.96 -7.03 13.46
C ASN A 144 -4.79 -6.08 13.12
N VAL A 145 -4.98 -4.75 13.12
CA VAL A 145 -3.86 -3.81 12.98
C VAL A 145 -2.78 -4.07 14.03
N ARG A 146 -3.15 -4.28 15.30
CA ARG A 146 -2.20 -4.59 16.38
C ARG A 146 -1.42 -5.87 16.11
N TYR A 147 -2.11 -6.90 15.64
CA TYR A 147 -1.47 -8.18 15.30
C TYR A 147 -0.43 -7.98 14.18
N HIS A 148 -0.79 -7.27 13.11
CA HIS A 148 0.13 -7.00 12.01
C HIS A 148 1.26 -6.06 12.41
N LEU A 149 0.99 -5.04 13.25
CA LEU A 149 2.00 -4.13 13.77
C LEU A 149 3.05 -4.89 14.62
N ALA A 150 2.61 -5.79 15.51
CA ALA A 150 3.49 -6.63 16.29
C ALA A 150 4.37 -7.55 15.41
N TYR A 151 3.83 -8.07 14.32
CA TYR A 151 4.61 -8.85 13.35
C TYR A 151 5.67 -8.00 12.63
N ILE A 152 5.30 -6.79 12.20
CA ILE A 152 6.25 -5.82 11.62
C ILE A 152 7.35 -5.48 12.63
N GLY A 153 6.99 -5.21 13.88
CA GLY A 153 7.94 -4.92 14.93
C GLY A 153 8.89 -6.09 15.23
N TRP A 154 8.40 -7.33 15.20
CA TRP A 154 9.26 -8.51 15.33
C TRP A 154 10.27 -8.61 14.18
N LEU A 155 9.85 -8.39 12.94
CA LEU A 155 10.74 -8.36 11.77
C LEU A 155 11.78 -7.23 11.91
N ALA A 156 11.35 -6.02 12.27
CA ALA A 156 12.21 -4.86 12.41
C ALA A 156 13.23 -4.97 13.55
N ARG A 157 12.95 -5.74 14.61
CA ARG A 157 13.92 -6.03 15.69
C ARG A 157 14.98 -7.03 15.26
N THR A 158 14.68 -7.89 14.33
CA THR A 158 15.57 -9.00 13.93
C THR A 158 16.32 -8.73 12.62
N ARG A 159 15.95 -7.68 11.88
CA ARG A 159 16.46 -7.35 10.55
C ARG A 159 16.59 -5.84 10.38
N ASN A 160 17.43 -5.41 9.43
CA ASN A 160 17.52 -3.99 9.06
C ASN A 160 16.28 -3.49 8.32
N PHE A 161 15.74 -4.32 7.42
CA PHE A 161 14.47 -4.15 6.70
C PHE A 161 13.65 -5.42 6.84
N LEU A 162 12.37 -5.40 6.49
CA LEU A 162 11.47 -6.50 6.82
C LEU A 162 11.87 -7.84 6.18
N ALA A 163 12.49 -7.83 5.00
CA ALA A 163 12.93 -9.04 4.31
C ALA A 163 14.45 -9.33 4.43
N GLY A 164 15.23 -8.49 5.12
CA GLY A 164 16.68 -8.66 5.26
C GLY A 164 17.42 -7.36 5.50
N ASP A 165 18.59 -7.18 4.86
CA ASP A 165 19.49 -6.06 5.14
C ASP A 165 19.23 -4.81 4.27
N GLN A 166 18.41 -4.95 3.22
CA GLN A 166 18.14 -3.88 2.27
C GLN A 166 16.64 -3.65 2.07
N LEU A 167 16.30 -2.45 1.64
CA LEU A 167 14.94 -2.09 1.24
C LEU A 167 14.46 -3.02 0.11
N THR A 168 13.25 -3.53 0.27
CA THR A 168 12.60 -4.41 -0.70
C THR A 168 11.14 -4.03 -0.92
N TYR A 169 10.50 -4.67 -1.89
CA TYR A 169 9.05 -4.53 -2.08
C TYR A 169 8.24 -4.94 -0.83
N ALA A 170 8.78 -5.78 0.05
CA ALA A 170 8.12 -6.13 1.30
C ALA A 170 7.94 -4.92 2.23
N ASP A 171 8.98 -4.06 2.32
CA ASP A 171 8.93 -2.83 3.10
C ASP A 171 7.93 -1.84 2.51
N LEU A 172 7.96 -1.67 1.19
CA LEU A 172 7.04 -0.77 0.50
C LEU A 172 5.58 -1.24 0.65
N ALA A 173 5.32 -2.54 0.59
CA ALA A 173 3.99 -3.10 0.80
C ALA A 173 3.48 -2.81 2.22
N ALA A 174 4.25 -3.17 3.24
CA ALA A 174 3.87 -2.90 4.63
C ALA A 174 3.64 -1.40 4.89
N ALA A 175 4.57 -0.55 4.44
CA ALA A 175 4.49 0.89 4.65
C ALA A 175 3.30 1.53 3.89
N ALA A 176 2.97 1.06 2.71
CA ALA A 176 1.80 1.51 1.94
C ALA A 176 0.50 1.26 2.70
N HIS A 177 0.34 0.07 3.27
CA HIS A 177 -0.83 -0.28 4.08
C HIS A 177 -0.89 0.56 5.36
N LEU A 178 0.21 0.65 6.09
CA LEU A 178 0.28 1.49 7.29
C LEU A 178 0.01 2.96 6.97
N SER A 179 0.46 3.49 5.83
CA SER A 179 0.27 4.89 5.47
C SER A 179 -1.20 5.30 5.34
N ALA A 180 -2.06 4.42 4.83
CA ALA A 180 -3.49 4.67 4.77
C ALA A 180 -4.13 4.67 6.17
N LEU A 181 -3.67 3.76 7.04
CA LEU A 181 -4.14 3.66 8.43
C LEU A 181 -3.57 4.77 9.31
N ASP A 182 -2.33 5.21 9.06
CA ASP A 182 -1.69 6.34 9.73
C ASP A 182 -2.44 7.65 9.44
N TYR A 183 -2.85 7.84 8.18
CA TYR A 183 -3.74 8.95 7.81
C TYR A 183 -5.03 8.97 8.64
N LEU A 184 -5.63 7.81 8.86
CA LEU A 184 -6.87 7.64 9.63
C LEU A 184 -6.65 7.72 11.15
N GLY A 185 -5.40 7.70 11.64
CA GLY A 185 -5.07 7.63 13.06
C GLY A 185 -5.40 6.27 13.69
N ASP A 186 -5.40 5.20 12.89
CA ASP A 186 -5.78 3.85 13.34
C ASP A 186 -4.58 2.95 13.64
N VAL A 187 -3.34 3.46 13.53
CA VAL A 187 -2.13 2.71 13.92
C VAL A 187 -1.75 3.06 15.35
N PRO A 188 -1.72 2.09 16.28
CA PRO A 188 -1.34 2.32 17.66
C PRO A 188 0.19 2.34 17.82
N TRP A 189 0.84 3.41 17.37
CA TRP A 189 2.29 3.55 17.32
C TRP A 189 3.00 3.40 18.67
N ASN A 190 2.31 3.66 19.77
CA ASN A 190 2.82 3.49 21.12
C ASN A 190 2.91 2.02 21.59
N GLU A 191 2.41 1.07 20.81
CA GLU A 191 2.44 -0.35 21.16
C GLU A 191 3.70 -1.07 20.64
N ASP A 192 4.43 -0.50 19.64
CA ASP A 192 5.65 -1.13 19.11
C ASP A 192 6.64 -0.09 18.53
N ASP A 193 7.66 0.26 19.33
CA ASP A 193 8.68 1.25 18.97
C ASP A 193 9.54 0.81 17.79
N ALA A 194 9.78 -0.49 17.61
CA ALA A 194 10.59 -0.98 16.49
C ALA A 194 9.83 -0.87 15.17
N ALA A 195 8.53 -1.18 15.15
CA ALA A 195 7.68 -0.96 14.00
C ALA A 195 7.59 0.53 13.65
N LYS A 196 7.44 1.39 14.66
CA LYS A 196 7.41 2.84 14.49
C LYS A 196 8.72 3.37 13.88
N ALA A 197 9.86 3.02 14.47
CA ALA A 197 11.18 3.45 13.98
C ALA A 197 11.45 2.97 12.54
N TRP A 198 11.07 1.74 12.21
CA TRP A 198 11.14 1.23 10.85
C TRP A 198 10.24 2.03 9.91
N TYR A 199 8.98 2.29 10.29
CA TYR A 199 8.03 3.02 9.46
C TYR A 199 8.49 4.46 9.20
N VAL A 200 8.97 5.19 10.21
CA VAL A 200 9.54 6.54 10.08
C VAL A 200 10.65 6.56 9.03
N ARG A 201 11.55 5.57 9.04
CA ARG A 201 12.62 5.43 8.07
C ARG A 201 12.11 5.26 6.63
N ILE A 202 11.05 4.46 6.42
CA ILE A 202 10.44 4.31 5.10
C ILE A 202 9.66 5.57 4.69
N LYS A 203 8.89 6.14 5.61
CA LYS A 203 8.10 7.38 5.42
C LYS A 203 8.95 8.58 5.01
N SER A 204 10.20 8.63 5.46
CA SER A 204 11.16 9.72 5.14
C SER A 204 11.73 9.64 3.72
N ARG A 205 11.47 8.59 2.96
CA ARG A 205 11.99 8.43 1.60
C ARG A 205 11.33 9.40 0.60
N PRO A 206 12.08 9.87 -0.41
CA PRO A 206 11.51 10.74 -1.45
C PRO A 206 10.27 10.16 -2.14
N SER A 207 10.23 8.85 -2.38
CA SER A 207 9.09 8.13 -2.97
C SER A 207 7.80 8.24 -2.15
N PHE A 208 7.91 8.48 -0.85
CA PHE A 208 6.77 8.59 0.07
C PHE A 208 6.12 9.98 0.07
N ARG A 209 6.86 11.03 -0.30
CA ARG A 209 6.39 12.43 -0.25
C ARG A 209 5.06 12.67 -0.96
N PRO A 210 4.80 12.13 -2.16
CA PRO A 210 3.51 12.31 -2.83
C PRO A 210 2.33 11.75 -2.03
N LEU A 211 2.53 10.69 -1.24
CA LEU A 211 1.47 10.12 -0.40
C LEU A 211 1.14 11.04 0.78
N LEU A 212 2.14 11.71 1.36
CA LEU A 212 1.96 12.62 2.50
C LEU A 212 1.23 13.91 2.13
N SER A 213 1.25 14.29 0.86
CA SER A 213 0.53 15.48 0.37
C SER A 213 -0.94 15.22 0.04
N GLU A 214 -1.39 13.96 0.08
CA GLU A 214 -2.78 13.61 -0.21
C GLU A 214 -3.70 13.94 0.95
N TRP A 215 -4.90 14.35 0.58
CA TRP A 215 -5.97 14.63 1.52
C TRP A 215 -7.31 14.12 0.98
N MET A 216 -8.26 13.91 1.88
CA MET A 216 -9.62 13.47 1.52
C MET A 216 -10.64 14.41 2.13
N ALA A 217 -11.56 14.91 1.30
CA ALA A 217 -12.63 15.80 1.75
C ALA A 217 -13.46 15.15 2.88
N GLY A 218 -13.61 15.87 3.99
CA GLY A 218 -14.36 15.39 5.15
C GLY A 218 -13.69 14.27 5.98
N VAL A 219 -12.45 13.90 5.66
CA VAL A 219 -11.64 12.93 6.42
C VAL A 219 -10.28 13.56 6.71
N PRO A 220 -10.13 14.31 7.81
CA PRO A 220 -8.85 14.93 8.15
C PRO A 220 -7.79 13.87 8.46
N ALA A 221 -6.55 14.18 8.09
CA ALA A 221 -5.40 13.37 8.46
C ALA A 221 -5.18 13.37 9.98
N SER A 222 -4.59 12.33 10.52
CA SER A 222 -4.11 12.31 11.90
C SER A 222 -3.06 13.41 12.13
N ALA A 223 -2.94 13.90 13.36
CA ALA A 223 -2.08 15.04 13.68
C ALA A 223 -0.61 14.80 13.34
N HIS A 224 -0.16 13.56 13.38
CA HIS A 224 1.23 13.15 13.11
C HIS A 224 1.47 12.63 11.68
N TYR A 225 0.44 12.64 10.81
CA TYR A 225 0.55 12.00 9.49
C TYR A 225 1.66 12.61 8.61
N VAL A 226 1.83 13.91 8.64
CA VAL A 226 2.88 14.61 7.87
C VAL A 226 4.19 14.77 8.64
N ASP A 227 4.19 14.48 9.95
CA ASP A 227 5.37 14.53 10.79
C ASP A 227 6.25 13.30 10.51
N LEU A 228 7.53 13.53 10.25
CA LEU A 228 8.50 12.45 10.00
C LEU A 228 9.15 11.94 11.28
N ASP A 229 9.00 12.68 12.40
CA ASP A 229 9.66 12.39 13.70
C ASP A 229 8.63 12.17 14.83
N PHE A 230 7.39 11.82 14.51
CA PHE A 230 6.27 11.68 15.44
C PHE A 230 6.46 10.59 16.50
#